data_c92bbc375bbecf8bf001a341f753e2fb
#
_entry.id   c92bbc375bbecf8bf001a341f753e2fb
#
_cell.length_a   1.000
_cell.length_b   1.000
_cell.length_c   1.000
_cell.angle_alpha   90.00
_cell.angle_beta   90.00
_cell.angle_gamma   90.00
#
_symmetry.space_group_name_H-M   'P 1'
#
loop_
_entity.id
_entity.type
_entity.pdbx_description
1 polymer ?
#
loop_
_entity_poly.entity_id
_entity_poly.type
_entity_poly.pdbx_seq_one_letter_code
_entity_poly.pdbx_strand_id
1 'polypeptide(L)'
;YLTAITWEALLNMNKTEARDLISEGFKSLTASSKSYHEKVHLDFIKDHLEEKNFSHVASYMSLSNEVSTEKINEFLIDSKTHLYLPKINSNSNTLEFVICNKKTQFRKNSLNILEPISEETIQLEELNAVIVPLRAFNENFQRLGFGGGFYDKTFSGITQPEFIGLAYKFQYLKKLKLEDYDLKLDTVFTDKQLL
;
A
#
# COMPACT_ATOMS: atom_id res chain seq x y z
N TYR A 1 -5.00 -8.11 -22.47
CA TYR A 1 -6.12 -9.00 -22.86
C TYR A 1 -6.72 -9.62 -21.61
N LEU A 2 -7.52 -8.87 -20.85
CA LEU A 2 -8.49 -9.43 -19.92
C LEU A 2 -9.58 -10.03 -20.81
N THR A 3 -9.72 -11.35 -20.81
CA THR A 3 -10.87 -12.06 -21.39
C THR A 3 -12.14 -11.39 -20.89
N ALA A 4 -13.11 -11.16 -21.80
CA ALA A 4 -14.33 -10.42 -21.54
C ALA A 4 -15.06 -10.93 -20.29
N ILE A 5 -14.74 -10.36 -19.15
CA ILE A 5 -15.53 -10.52 -17.94
C ILE A 5 -16.82 -9.72 -18.18
N THR A 6 -17.95 -10.39 -18.14
CA THR A 6 -19.24 -9.73 -18.34
C THR A 6 -19.48 -8.71 -17.25
N TRP A 7 -20.18 -7.61 -17.55
CA TRP A 7 -20.57 -6.59 -16.58
C TRP A 7 -21.26 -7.18 -15.34
N GLU A 8 -22.03 -8.24 -15.50
CA GLU A 8 -22.71 -8.94 -14.40
C GLU A 8 -21.73 -9.62 -13.44
N ALA A 9 -20.64 -10.21 -13.96
CA ALA A 9 -19.61 -10.84 -13.13
C ALA A 9 -18.86 -9.79 -12.29
N LEU A 10 -18.63 -8.60 -12.82
CA LEU A 10 -18.01 -7.49 -12.07
C LEU A 10 -18.93 -6.92 -10.98
N LEU A 11 -20.26 -7.04 -11.13
CA LEU A 11 -21.24 -6.51 -10.18
C LEU A 11 -21.40 -7.36 -8.91
N ASN A 12 -21.08 -8.66 -8.99
CA ASN A 12 -21.27 -9.63 -7.91
C ASN A 12 -19.96 -10.29 -7.45
N MET A 13 -18.82 -9.73 -7.85
CA MET A 13 -17.50 -10.27 -7.54
C MET A 13 -17.25 -10.24 -6.03
N ASN A 14 -16.90 -11.39 -5.45
CA ASN A 14 -16.49 -11.48 -4.05
C ASN A 14 -15.00 -11.11 -3.88
N LYS A 15 -14.54 -10.95 -2.62
CA LYS A 15 -13.17 -10.54 -2.29
C LYS A 15 -12.10 -11.52 -2.83
N THR A 16 -12.39 -12.81 -2.92
CA THR A 16 -11.45 -13.83 -3.43
C THR A 16 -11.30 -13.72 -4.95
N GLU A 17 -12.43 -13.68 -5.67
CA GLU A 17 -12.45 -13.50 -7.13
C GLU A 17 -11.74 -12.20 -7.55
N ALA A 18 -11.94 -11.11 -6.79
CA ALA A 18 -11.26 -9.86 -7.03
C ALA A 18 -9.73 -10.01 -6.87
N ARG A 19 -9.24 -10.70 -5.82
CA ARG A 19 -7.80 -10.95 -5.63
C ARG A 19 -7.20 -11.77 -6.76
N ASP A 20 -7.92 -12.78 -7.25
CA ASP A 20 -7.46 -13.65 -8.35
C ASP A 20 -7.37 -12.85 -9.66
N LEU A 21 -8.39 -12.06 -9.98
CA LEU A 21 -8.39 -11.17 -11.14
C LEU A 21 -7.19 -10.21 -11.13
N ILE A 22 -6.93 -9.57 -10.00
CA ILE A 22 -5.81 -8.65 -9.84
C ILE A 22 -4.47 -9.37 -9.94
N SER A 23 -4.38 -10.63 -9.48
CA SER A 23 -3.16 -11.45 -9.63
C SER A 23 -2.80 -11.68 -11.10
N GLU A 24 -3.78 -11.92 -11.95
CA GLU A 24 -3.57 -12.04 -13.40
C GLU A 24 -3.10 -10.69 -14.01
N GLY A 25 -3.65 -9.56 -13.54
CA GLY A 25 -3.20 -8.23 -13.94
C GLY A 25 -1.69 -8.04 -13.66
N PHE A 26 -1.22 -8.39 -12.47
CA PHE A 26 0.21 -8.31 -12.11
C PHE A 26 1.10 -9.23 -12.96
N LYS A 27 0.64 -10.43 -13.32
CA LYS A 27 1.38 -11.35 -14.21
C LYS A 27 1.54 -10.79 -15.61
N SER A 28 0.60 -9.98 -16.08
CA SER A 28 0.63 -9.37 -17.41
C SER A 28 1.55 -8.14 -17.52
N LEU A 29 2.04 -7.61 -16.40
CA LEU A 29 2.92 -6.44 -16.39
C LEU A 29 4.30 -6.76 -16.96
N THR A 30 4.71 -5.98 -17.96
CA THR A 30 6.08 -6.03 -18.49
C THR A 30 7.07 -5.29 -17.57
N ALA A 31 8.36 -5.60 -17.68
CA ALA A 31 9.39 -4.89 -16.94
C ALA A 31 9.40 -3.38 -17.25
N SER A 32 9.18 -3.00 -18.50
CA SER A 32 9.11 -1.59 -18.91
C SER A 32 7.89 -0.87 -18.29
N SER A 33 6.73 -1.54 -18.23
CA SER A 33 5.55 -1.01 -17.56
C SER A 33 5.79 -0.81 -16.06
N LYS A 34 6.38 -1.79 -15.39
CA LYS A 34 6.74 -1.67 -13.96
C LYS A 34 7.68 -0.49 -13.71
N SER A 35 8.76 -0.37 -14.48
CA SER A 35 9.74 0.73 -14.33
C SER A 35 9.11 2.10 -14.58
N TYR A 36 8.20 2.21 -15.56
CA TYR A 36 7.45 3.44 -15.81
C TYR A 36 6.60 3.84 -14.58
N HIS A 37 5.82 2.90 -14.04
CA HIS A 37 4.95 3.16 -12.89
C HIS A 37 5.73 3.46 -11.62
N GLU A 38 6.86 2.78 -11.38
CA GLU A 38 7.75 3.10 -10.26
C GLU A 38 8.20 4.57 -10.31
N LYS A 39 8.55 5.07 -11.51
CA LYS A 39 8.93 6.48 -11.67
C LYS A 39 7.74 7.41 -11.41
N VAL A 40 6.59 7.15 -12.02
CA VAL A 40 5.38 7.98 -11.86
C VAL A 40 4.94 8.04 -10.40
N HIS A 41 4.91 6.90 -9.70
CA HIS A 41 4.54 6.86 -8.28
C HIS A 41 5.57 7.58 -7.40
N LEU A 42 6.87 7.45 -7.72
CA LEU A 42 7.93 8.18 -7.00
C LEU A 42 7.81 9.69 -7.17
N ASP A 43 7.65 10.16 -8.41
CA ASP A 43 7.53 11.60 -8.70
C ASP A 43 6.30 12.16 -7.97
N PHE A 44 5.20 11.42 -8.01
CA PHE A 44 3.98 11.78 -7.32
C PHE A 44 4.16 11.87 -5.78
N ILE A 45 4.77 10.85 -5.16
CA ILE A 45 5.00 10.86 -3.70
C ILE A 45 5.91 12.05 -3.33
N LYS A 46 6.94 12.37 -4.12
CA LYS A 46 7.81 13.53 -3.86
C LYS A 46 7.02 14.82 -3.81
N ASP A 47 6.23 15.08 -4.86
CA ASP A 47 5.44 16.32 -4.97
C ASP A 47 4.43 16.41 -3.82
N HIS A 48 3.75 15.32 -3.51
CA HIS A 48 2.75 15.27 -2.45
C HIS A 48 3.34 15.51 -1.05
N LEU A 49 4.47 14.86 -0.74
CA LEU A 49 5.14 15.03 0.56
C LEU A 49 5.71 16.44 0.72
N GLU A 50 6.23 17.04 -0.36
CA GLU A 50 6.74 18.40 -0.35
C GLU A 50 5.60 19.40 -0.13
N GLU A 51 4.48 19.28 -0.86
CA GLU A 51 3.29 20.13 -0.70
C GLU A 51 2.73 20.09 0.73
N LYS A 52 2.65 18.90 1.32
CA LYS A 52 2.10 18.68 2.66
C LYS A 52 3.11 18.90 3.79
N ASN A 53 4.40 19.03 3.47
CA ASN A 53 5.50 19.14 4.45
C ASN A 53 5.49 17.99 5.47
N PHE A 54 5.29 16.76 5.00
CA PHE A 54 5.28 15.56 5.84
C PHE A 54 6.68 15.15 6.26
N SER A 55 6.86 14.81 7.55
CA SER A 55 8.13 14.42 8.15
C SER A 55 8.19 12.97 8.64
N HIS A 56 7.05 12.34 8.90
CA HIS A 56 6.92 10.97 9.40
C HIS A 56 6.02 10.17 8.46
N VAL A 57 6.61 9.34 7.62
CA VAL A 57 5.89 8.58 6.58
C VAL A 57 6.12 7.10 6.77
N ALA A 58 5.04 6.34 6.90
CA ALA A 58 5.06 4.90 6.86
C ALA A 58 4.90 4.40 5.41
N SER A 59 5.61 3.33 5.08
CA SER A 59 5.54 2.64 3.80
C SER A 59 5.53 1.13 4.02
N TYR A 60 5.76 0.33 2.99
CA TYR A 60 5.86 -1.12 3.10
C TYR A 60 7.00 -1.68 2.25
N MET A 61 7.42 -2.92 2.55
CA MET A 61 8.32 -3.69 1.71
C MET A 61 7.48 -4.46 0.69
N SER A 62 7.49 -3.99 -0.55
CA SER A 62 6.62 -4.53 -1.60
C SER A 62 6.96 -5.96 -2.00
N LEU A 63 5.93 -6.77 -2.17
CA LEU A 63 6.00 -8.10 -2.76
C LEU A 63 5.91 -8.04 -4.28
N SER A 64 6.21 -9.12 -4.97
CA SER A 64 6.22 -9.19 -6.44
C SER A 64 4.86 -8.91 -7.11
N ASN A 65 3.78 -9.05 -6.35
CA ASN A 65 2.40 -8.81 -6.76
C ASN A 65 1.77 -7.57 -6.08
N GLU A 66 2.62 -6.62 -5.72
CA GLU A 66 2.27 -5.29 -5.21
C GLU A 66 2.89 -4.20 -6.10
N VAL A 67 2.43 -2.97 -5.92
CA VAL A 67 3.14 -1.81 -6.47
C VAL A 67 4.47 -1.69 -5.74
N SER A 68 5.56 -1.55 -6.50
CA SER A 68 6.89 -1.41 -5.91
C SER A 68 7.03 -0.09 -5.15
N THR A 69 7.49 -0.19 -3.91
CA THR A 69 7.85 0.95 -3.06
C THR A 69 9.36 1.10 -2.88
N GLU A 70 10.18 0.31 -3.56
CA GLU A 70 11.63 0.28 -3.39
C GLU A 70 12.24 1.67 -3.58
N LYS A 71 12.00 2.31 -4.72
CA LYS A 71 12.53 3.65 -5.01
C LYS A 71 11.94 4.74 -4.11
N ILE A 72 10.72 4.58 -3.65
CA ILE A 72 10.09 5.49 -2.69
C ILE A 72 10.78 5.36 -1.33
N ASN A 73 11.02 4.13 -0.87
CA ASN A 73 11.70 3.88 0.40
C ASN A 73 13.15 4.39 0.37
N GLU A 74 13.86 4.18 -0.74
CA GLU A 74 15.20 4.75 -0.95
C GLU A 74 15.19 6.29 -0.89
N PHE A 75 14.25 6.93 -1.58
CA PHE A 75 14.07 8.37 -1.56
C PHE A 75 13.77 8.88 -0.14
N LEU A 76 12.86 8.24 0.59
CA LEU A 76 12.53 8.63 1.97
C LEU A 76 13.74 8.53 2.89
N ILE A 77 14.54 7.46 2.78
CA ILE A 77 15.80 7.29 3.54
C ILE A 77 16.83 8.40 3.24
N ASP A 78 16.86 8.90 2.00
CA ASP A 78 17.80 9.94 1.55
C ASP A 78 17.28 11.38 1.75
N SER A 79 16.03 11.52 2.10
CA SER A 79 15.36 12.80 2.32
C SER A 79 15.45 13.26 3.79
N LYS A 80 14.74 14.35 4.10
CA LYS A 80 14.53 14.81 5.49
C LYS A 80 13.34 14.11 6.17
N THR A 81 12.59 13.31 5.43
CA THR A 81 11.42 12.58 5.92
C THR A 81 11.88 11.27 6.58
N HIS A 82 11.39 11.00 7.76
CA HIS A 82 11.64 9.72 8.43
C HIS A 82 10.77 8.62 7.82
N LEU A 83 11.42 7.55 7.34
CA LEU A 83 10.74 6.35 6.86
C LEU A 83 10.46 5.40 8.02
N TYR A 84 9.23 4.90 8.07
CA TYR A 84 8.81 3.82 8.96
C TYR A 84 8.31 2.63 8.16
N LEU A 85 8.74 1.42 8.52
CA LEU A 85 8.30 0.18 7.88
C LEU A 85 7.60 -0.73 8.89
N PRO A 86 6.62 -1.52 8.45
CA PRO A 86 5.83 -2.36 9.34
C PRO A 86 6.62 -3.58 9.83
N LYS A 87 6.39 -3.93 11.09
CA LYS A 87 6.77 -5.17 11.75
C LYS A 87 5.53 -5.79 12.37
N ILE A 88 5.30 -7.08 12.17
CA ILE A 88 4.12 -7.77 12.71
C ILE A 88 4.29 -7.99 14.21
N ASN A 89 3.34 -7.50 14.99
CA ASN A 89 3.16 -7.90 16.37
C ASN A 89 2.33 -9.21 16.42
N SER A 90 3.02 -10.32 16.68
CA SER A 90 2.40 -11.66 16.66
C SER A 90 1.35 -11.86 17.76
N ASN A 91 1.43 -11.09 18.86
CA ASN A 91 0.51 -11.24 19.99
C ASN A 91 -0.86 -10.59 19.70
N SER A 92 -0.87 -9.43 19.05
CA SER A 92 -2.09 -8.66 18.74
C SER A 92 -2.57 -8.84 17.31
N ASN A 93 -1.74 -9.41 16.44
CA ASN A 93 -2.01 -9.52 15.01
C ASN A 93 -2.20 -8.13 14.34
N THR A 94 -1.44 -7.14 14.82
CA THR A 94 -1.36 -5.75 14.33
C THR A 94 0.04 -5.45 13.81
N LEU A 95 0.25 -4.23 13.32
CA LEU A 95 1.54 -3.73 12.88
C LEU A 95 2.11 -2.72 13.89
N GLU A 96 3.40 -2.78 14.11
CA GLU A 96 4.22 -1.73 14.70
C GLU A 96 5.03 -1.09 13.56
N PHE A 97 5.16 0.21 13.58
CA PHE A 97 5.94 0.93 12.56
C PHE A 97 7.28 1.35 13.14
N VAL A 98 8.34 0.89 12.51
CA VAL A 98 9.72 0.97 12.99
C VAL A 98 10.51 1.91 12.10
N ILE A 99 11.28 2.85 12.70
CA ILE A 99 12.12 3.78 11.96
C ILE A 99 13.19 3.04 11.17
N CYS A 100 13.37 3.46 9.92
CA CYS A 100 14.35 2.87 9.00
C CYS A 100 15.30 3.92 8.43
N ASN A 101 16.55 3.53 8.29
CA ASN A 101 17.63 4.33 7.70
C ASN A 101 18.62 3.43 6.94
N LYS A 102 19.69 4.01 6.37
CA LYS A 102 20.70 3.27 5.59
C LYS A 102 21.40 2.12 6.35
N LYS A 103 21.35 2.10 7.68
CA LYS A 103 21.99 1.07 8.52
C LYS A 103 20.99 0.02 8.99
N THR A 104 19.70 0.19 8.71
CA THR A 104 18.66 -0.74 9.13
C THR A 104 18.91 -2.12 8.53
N GLN A 105 18.96 -3.13 9.40
CA GLN A 105 19.04 -4.52 9.00
C GLN A 105 17.62 -5.11 8.90
N PHE A 106 17.47 -6.11 8.05
CA PHE A 106 16.19 -6.77 7.81
C PHE A 106 16.28 -8.27 8.04
N ARG A 107 15.19 -8.86 8.49
CA ARG A 107 14.99 -10.32 8.54
C ARG A 107 13.65 -10.71 7.94
N LYS A 108 13.54 -11.95 7.45
CA LYS A 108 12.26 -12.49 7.03
C LYS A 108 11.44 -12.97 8.23
N ASN A 109 10.17 -12.60 8.23
CA ASN A 109 9.19 -13.11 9.21
C ASN A 109 8.62 -14.48 8.77
N SER A 110 7.65 -15.01 9.53
CA SER A 110 6.99 -16.30 9.24
C SER A 110 6.20 -16.30 7.92
N LEU A 111 5.83 -15.13 7.40
CA LEU A 111 5.17 -14.96 6.10
C LEU A 111 6.17 -14.71 4.95
N ASN A 112 7.48 -14.89 5.19
CA ASN A 112 8.56 -14.64 4.25
C ASN A 112 8.65 -13.17 3.77
N ILE A 113 8.13 -12.23 4.55
CA ILE A 113 8.19 -10.78 4.31
C ILE A 113 9.40 -10.21 5.07
N LEU A 114 10.14 -9.29 4.44
CA LEU A 114 11.24 -8.59 5.10
C LEU A 114 10.70 -7.58 6.11
N GLU A 115 11.18 -7.68 7.35
CA GLU A 115 10.87 -6.75 8.44
C GLU A 115 12.15 -6.12 9.00
N PRO A 116 12.13 -4.83 9.39
CA PRO A 116 13.28 -4.19 10.01
C PRO A 116 13.59 -4.82 11.38
N ILE A 117 14.90 -4.97 11.66
CA ILE A 117 15.40 -5.42 12.98
C ILE A 117 15.69 -4.16 13.79
N SER A 118 14.69 -3.57 14.42
CA SER A 118 14.79 -2.44 15.32
C SER A 118 13.63 -2.48 16.32
N GLU A 119 13.81 -1.85 17.46
CA GLU A 119 12.80 -1.69 18.51
C GLU A 119 12.29 -0.23 18.60
N GLU A 120 12.81 0.67 17.77
CA GLU A 120 12.41 2.07 17.77
C GLU A 120 11.16 2.26 16.93
N THR A 121 10.01 2.31 17.61
CA THR A 121 8.69 2.46 17.00
C THR A 121 8.17 3.89 17.12
N ILE A 122 7.16 4.22 16.32
CA ILE A 122 6.41 5.48 16.40
C ILE A 122 4.97 5.20 16.83
N GLN A 123 4.35 6.14 17.53
CA GLN A 123 2.90 6.09 17.78
C GLN A 123 2.16 6.37 16.47
N LEU A 124 1.04 5.69 16.25
CA LEU A 124 0.32 5.77 14.96
C LEU A 124 -0.18 7.19 14.66
N GLU A 125 -0.54 7.93 15.71
CA GLU A 125 -1.02 9.31 15.64
C GLU A 125 0.06 10.34 15.31
N GLU A 126 1.33 9.97 15.43
CA GLU A 126 2.47 10.80 15.06
C GLU A 126 2.86 10.65 13.57
N LEU A 127 2.34 9.62 12.89
CA LEU A 127 2.51 9.48 11.44
C LEU A 127 1.75 10.58 10.70
N ASN A 128 2.38 11.20 9.73
CA ASN A 128 1.72 12.16 8.84
C ASN A 128 1.01 11.44 7.69
N ALA A 129 1.65 10.41 7.13
CA ALA A 129 1.08 9.62 6.06
C ALA A 129 1.46 8.14 6.18
N VAL A 130 0.61 7.28 5.63
CA VAL A 130 0.84 5.84 5.51
C VAL A 130 0.58 5.43 4.06
N ILE A 131 1.62 4.98 3.37
CA ILE A 131 1.47 4.32 2.08
C ILE A 131 0.99 2.89 2.35
N VAL A 132 -0.23 2.59 1.92
CA VAL A 132 -0.92 1.34 2.27
C VAL A 132 -0.91 0.36 1.10
N PRO A 133 -0.47 -0.90 1.28
CA PRO A 133 -0.56 -1.91 0.24
C PRO A 133 -2.02 -2.28 -0.04
N LEU A 134 -2.35 -2.49 -1.31
CA LEU A 134 -3.70 -2.84 -1.73
C LEU A 134 -3.70 -3.83 -2.90
N ARG A 135 -4.74 -4.68 -2.95
CA ARG A 135 -5.02 -5.55 -4.09
C ARG A 135 -5.95 -4.85 -5.08
N ALA A 136 -7.00 -4.22 -4.58
CA ALA A 136 -7.96 -3.47 -5.37
C ALA A 136 -8.52 -2.32 -4.54
N PHE A 137 -9.17 -1.38 -5.20
CA PHE A 137 -9.93 -0.33 -4.56
C PHE A 137 -11.18 0.01 -5.38
N ASN A 138 -12.19 0.59 -4.73
CA ASN A 138 -13.45 0.95 -5.35
C ASN A 138 -13.62 2.47 -5.51
N GLU A 139 -14.78 2.90 -6.01
CA GLU A 139 -15.11 4.31 -6.21
C GLU A 139 -15.19 5.14 -4.93
N ASN A 140 -15.31 4.50 -3.77
CA ASN A 140 -15.34 5.14 -2.46
C ASN A 140 -13.98 5.15 -1.76
N PHE A 141 -12.91 4.76 -2.45
CA PHE A 141 -11.55 4.60 -1.93
C PHE A 141 -11.41 3.58 -0.80
N GLN A 142 -12.41 2.71 -0.63
CA GLN A 142 -12.26 1.53 0.20
C GLN A 142 -11.29 0.58 -0.49
N ARG A 143 -10.41 -0.06 0.27
CA ARG A 143 -9.39 -0.95 -0.27
C ARG A 143 -9.65 -2.42 0.06
N LEU A 144 -9.32 -3.29 -0.88
CA LEU A 144 -9.17 -4.72 -0.67
C LEU A 144 -7.70 -5.02 -0.37
N GLY A 145 -7.42 -5.52 0.84
CA GLY A 145 -6.10 -6.00 1.24
C GLY A 145 -5.86 -7.47 0.84
N PHE A 146 -4.72 -8.00 1.28
CA PHE A 146 -4.27 -9.39 1.02
C PHE A 146 -5.02 -10.45 1.83
N GLY A 147 -5.86 -10.07 2.78
CA GLY A 147 -6.70 -10.96 3.58
C GLY A 147 -6.21 -11.18 5.03
N GLY A 148 -5.04 -10.69 5.41
CA GLY A 148 -4.54 -10.78 6.80
C GLY A 148 -5.19 -9.79 7.77
N GLY A 149 -5.79 -8.71 7.27
CA GLY A 149 -6.47 -7.69 8.07
C GLY A 149 -5.54 -6.87 8.98
N PHE A 150 -4.22 -6.93 8.77
CA PHE A 150 -3.23 -6.26 9.62
C PHE A 150 -3.45 -4.75 9.65
N TYR A 151 -3.55 -4.09 8.50
CA TYR A 151 -3.77 -2.64 8.41
C TYR A 151 -5.12 -2.24 8.97
N ASP A 152 -6.19 -2.99 8.66
CA ASP A 152 -7.54 -2.70 9.13
C ASP A 152 -7.63 -2.76 10.65
N LYS A 153 -6.97 -3.75 11.27
CA LYS A 153 -6.89 -3.86 12.73
C LYS A 153 -6.00 -2.80 13.36
N THR A 154 -4.84 -2.53 12.75
CA THR A 154 -3.85 -1.58 13.29
C THR A 154 -4.42 -0.17 13.32
N PHE A 155 -5.09 0.26 12.26
CA PHE A 155 -5.62 1.60 12.12
C PHE A 155 -7.11 1.72 12.48
N SER A 156 -7.68 0.71 13.15
CA SER A 156 -9.06 0.79 13.62
C SER A 156 -9.25 1.95 14.60
N GLY A 157 -10.07 2.94 14.22
CA GLY A 157 -10.32 4.14 15.00
C GLY A 157 -9.22 5.22 14.91
N ILE A 158 -8.16 5.01 14.13
CA ILE A 158 -7.10 6.00 13.88
C ILE A 158 -7.42 6.75 12.59
N THR A 159 -7.43 8.08 12.67
CA THR A 159 -7.78 8.96 11.54
C THR A 159 -6.71 10.02 11.25
N GLN A 160 -5.64 10.08 12.02
CA GLN A 160 -4.62 11.13 11.92
C GLN A 160 -3.71 11.01 10.70
N PRO A 161 -3.12 9.83 10.35
CA PRO A 161 -2.29 9.77 9.15
C PRO A 161 -3.17 9.84 7.89
N GLU A 162 -2.66 10.49 6.86
CA GLU A 162 -3.22 10.37 5.52
C GLU A 162 -2.93 8.98 4.96
N PHE A 163 -3.96 8.24 4.57
CA PHE A 163 -3.82 6.91 3.97
C PHE A 163 -3.71 7.00 2.45
N ILE A 164 -2.54 6.70 1.92
CA ILE A 164 -2.20 6.81 0.50
C ILE A 164 -2.14 5.43 -0.15
N GLY A 165 -2.91 5.23 -1.20
CA GLY A 165 -2.84 4.04 -2.05
C GLY A 165 -2.03 4.29 -3.32
N LEU A 166 -1.11 3.38 -3.66
CA LEU A 166 -0.44 3.34 -4.95
C LEU A 166 -1.00 2.16 -5.73
N ALA A 167 -1.48 2.40 -6.95
CA ALA A 167 -2.18 1.38 -7.71
C ALA A 167 -1.89 1.46 -9.21
N TYR A 168 -1.99 0.31 -9.88
CA TYR A 168 -2.17 0.25 -11.31
C TYR A 168 -3.65 0.43 -11.64
N LYS A 169 -3.96 0.97 -12.81
CA LYS A 169 -5.36 1.20 -13.24
C LYS A 169 -6.23 -0.07 -13.19
N PHE A 170 -5.66 -1.25 -13.44
CA PHE A 170 -6.42 -2.50 -13.38
C PHE A 170 -6.84 -2.91 -11.96
N GLN A 171 -6.29 -2.29 -10.92
CA GLN A 171 -6.69 -2.51 -9.54
C GLN A 171 -7.97 -1.73 -9.15
N TYR A 172 -8.44 -0.83 -10.02
CA TYR A 172 -9.70 -0.12 -9.82
C TYR A 172 -10.90 -1.00 -10.21
N LEU A 173 -11.66 -1.42 -9.22
CA LEU A 173 -12.87 -2.22 -9.36
C LEU A 173 -14.07 -1.43 -8.83
N LYS A 174 -14.62 -0.57 -9.66
CA LYS A 174 -15.62 0.47 -9.30
C LYS A 174 -16.70 0.00 -8.33
N LYS A 175 -17.27 -1.19 -8.55
CA LYS A 175 -18.40 -1.72 -7.79
C LYS A 175 -18.03 -2.85 -6.83
N LEU A 176 -16.74 -3.03 -6.54
CA LEU A 176 -16.31 -4.01 -5.55
C LEU A 176 -16.93 -3.67 -4.20
N LYS A 177 -17.72 -4.61 -3.66
CA LYS A 177 -18.32 -4.48 -2.34
C LYS A 177 -17.29 -4.80 -1.27
N LEU A 178 -17.08 -3.83 -0.39
CA LEU A 178 -16.18 -3.92 0.76
C LEU A 178 -16.96 -3.57 2.02
N GLU A 179 -16.43 -3.94 3.17
CA GLU A 179 -17.08 -3.72 4.45
C GLU A 179 -16.71 -2.35 5.01
N ASP A 180 -17.53 -1.80 5.90
CA ASP A 180 -17.30 -0.49 6.52
C ASP A 180 -16.05 -0.46 7.41
N TYR A 181 -15.58 -1.62 7.88
CA TYR A 181 -14.35 -1.76 8.66
C TYR A 181 -13.09 -1.93 7.81
N ASP A 182 -13.21 -2.11 6.48
CA ASP A 182 -12.03 -2.10 5.59
C ASP A 182 -11.46 -0.67 5.55
N LEU A 183 -10.16 -0.53 5.80
CA LEU A 183 -9.47 0.76 5.85
C LEU A 183 -9.72 1.54 4.55
N LYS A 184 -10.25 2.76 4.70
CA LYS A 184 -10.47 3.68 3.59
C LYS A 184 -9.22 4.50 3.34
N LEU A 185 -8.91 4.72 2.07
CA LEU A 185 -7.81 5.59 1.64
C LEU A 185 -8.31 7.03 1.50
N ASP A 186 -7.45 8.00 1.79
CA ASP A 186 -7.72 9.41 1.55
C ASP A 186 -7.36 9.79 0.11
N THR A 187 -6.33 9.13 -0.43
CA THR A 187 -5.78 9.42 -1.75
C THR A 187 -5.35 8.14 -2.44
N VAL A 188 -5.65 8.00 -3.73
CA VAL A 188 -5.15 6.90 -4.57
C VAL A 188 -4.51 7.42 -5.83
N PHE A 189 -3.25 6.99 -6.05
CA PHE A 189 -2.52 7.31 -7.26
C PHE A 189 -2.46 6.15 -8.21
N THR A 190 -2.87 6.42 -9.44
CA THR A 190 -2.68 5.50 -10.55
C THR A 190 -1.73 6.13 -11.58
N ASP A 191 -1.42 5.37 -12.63
CA ASP A 191 -0.52 5.79 -13.72
C ASP A 191 -0.99 7.03 -14.51
N LYS A 192 -2.19 7.55 -14.25
CA LYS A 192 -2.76 8.62 -15.08
C LYS A 192 -3.39 9.77 -14.33
N GLN A 193 -3.79 9.64 -13.09
CA GLN A 193 -4.41 10.73 -12.31
C GLN A 193 -4.68 10.33 -10.86
N LEU A 194 -4.75 11.36 -10.02
CA LEU A 194 -5.53 11.41 -8.80
C LEU A 194 -6.98 11.02 -9.13
N LEU A 195 -7.51 10.02 -8.52
CA LEU A 195 -8.94 9.75 -8.53
C LEU A 195 -9.54 10.32 -7.26
#